data_f3d64243824a6ad53721907f3dac74cd
#
_entry.id   f3d64243824a6ad53721907f3dac74cd
#
_cell.length_a   1.000
_cell.length_b   1.000
_cell.length_c   1.000
_cell.angle_alpha   90.00
_cell.angle_beta   90.00
_cell.angle_gamma   90.00
#
_symmetry.space_group_name_H-M   'P 1'
#
loop_
_entity.id
_entity.type
_entity.pdbx_description
1 polymer ?
#
loop_
_entity_poly.entity_id
_entity_poly.type
_entity_poly.pdbx_seq_one_letter_code
_entity_poly.pdbx_strand_id
1 'polypeptide(L)' 'MDNALSRYTLRISKQLLDKLGYIAEYEGRTKNKELEQMIKKRIVAFEKENGKIEIR' A
#
# COMPACT_ATOMS: atom_id res chain seq x y z
N MET A 1 -19.64 -0.52 -2.29
CA MET A 1 -18.30 -0.53 -1.69
C MET A 1 -18.04 0.76 -0.94
N ASP A 2 -17.48 0.63 0.23
CA ASP A 2 -17.19 1.78 1.07
C ASP A 2 -15.93 2.49 0.54
N ASN A 3 -16.07 3.77 0.21
CA ASN A 3 -14.96 4.56 -0.29
C ASN A 3 -14.34 5.45 0.76
N ALA A 4 -14.75 5.29 2.00
CA ALA A 4 -14.19 6.07 3.09
C ALA A 4 -12.72 5.73 3.27
N LEU A 5 -11.91 6.76 3.50
CA LEU A 5 -10.51 6.56 3.78
C LEU A 5 -10.32 6.17 5.23
N SER A 6 -9.57 5.12 5.45
CA SER A 6 -9.27 4.66 6.79
C SER A 6 -7.88 5.11 7.21
N ARG A 7 -7.72 5.31 8.51
CA ARG A 7 -6.41 5.62 9.07
C ARG A 7 -5.81 4.38 9.66
N TYR A 8 -4.55 4.21 9.43
CA TYR A 8 -3.83 3.10 10.00
C TYR A 8 -2.41 3.53 10.34
N THR A 9 -2.04 3.39 11.59
CA THR A 9 -0.69 3.74 12.02
C THR A 9 0.25 2.61 11.64
N LEU A 10 1.15 2.90 10.71
CA LEU A 10 2.10 1.92 10.25
C LEU A 10 3.36 1.99 11.10
N ARG A 11 3.72 0.85 11.69
CA ARG A 11 4.92 0.76 12.51
C ARG A 11 5.97 -0.04 11.77
N ILE A 12 6.91 0.66 11.17
CA ILE A 12 8.02 0.04 10.47
C ILE A 12 9.29 0.81 10.80
N SER A 13 10.43 0.22 10.49
CA SER A 13 11.69 0.88 10.78
C SER A 13 11.79 2.18 9.98
N LYS A 14 12.49 3.16 10.57
CA LYS A 14 12.70 4.43 9.89
C LYS A 14 13.47 4.21 8.59
N GLN A 15 14.40 3.28 8.57
CA GLN A 15 15.19 3.01 7.39
C GLN A 15 14.32 2.55 6.22
N LEU A 16 13.36 1.67 6.49
CA LEU A 16 12.45 1.21 5.45
C LEU A 16 11.57 2.35 4.95
N LEU A 17 11.10 3.15 5.87
CA LEU A 17 10.25 4.28 5.50
C LEU A 17 11.02 5.31 4.67
N ASP A 18 12.28 5.54 5.03
CA ASP A 18 13.11 6.47 4.28
C ASP A 18 13.35 5.98 2.85
N LYS A 19 13.60 4.68 2.71
CA LYS A 19 13.79 4.11 1.39
C LYS A 19 12.52 4.18 0.55
N LEU A 20 11.39 3.96 1.19
CA LEU A 20 10.11 4.10 0.51
C LEU A 20 9.92 5.53 0.02
N GLY A 21 10.28 6.49 0.85
CA GLY A 21 10.18 7.90 0.48
C GLY A 21 11.06 8.23 -0.71
N TYR A 22 12.25 7.64 -0.75
CA TYR A 22 13.15 7.84 -1.88
C TYR A 22 12.53 7.31 -3.17
N ILE A 23 11.96 6.11 -3.11
CA ILE A 23 11.32 5.52 -4.29
C ILE A 23 10.13 6.36 -4.74
N ALA A 24 9.32 6.79 -3.80
CA ALA A 24 8.14 7.59 -4.13
C ALA A 24 8.54 8.90 -4.81
N GLU A 25 9.56 9.55 -4.29
CA GLU A 25 10.04 10.79 -4.87
C GLU A 25 10.59 10.57 -6.27
N TYR A 26 11.33 9.48 -6.44
CA TYR A 26 11.89 9.13 -7.74
C TYR A 26 10.77 8.95 -8.77
N GLU A 27 9.65 8.37 -8.35
CA GLU A 27 8.53 8.10 -9.23
C GLU A 27 7.50 9.22 -9.27
N GLY A 28 7.79 10.33 -8.60
CA GLY A 28 6.89 11.47 -8.60
C GLY A 28 5.62 11.24 -7.81
N ARG A 29 5.69 10.45 -6.75
CA ARG A 29 4.54 10.15 -5.90
C ARG A 29 4.83 10.51 -4.47
N THR A 30 3.76 10.64 -3.67
CA THR A 30 3.93 10.75 -2.23
C THR A 30 4.12 9.35 -1.64
N LYS A 31 4.66 9.29 -0.42
CA LYS A 31 4.78 8.02 0.28
C LYS A 31 3.43 7.33 0.43
N ASN A 32 2.41 8.13 0.68
CA ASN A 32 1.06 7.60 0.86
C ASN A 32 0.56 6.92 -0.43
N LYS A 33 0.78 7.57 -1.56
CA LYS A 33 0.38 7.01 -2.84
C LYS A 33 1.18 5.76 -3.17
N GLU A 34 2.46 5.77 -2.84
CA GLU A 34 3.30 4.62 -3.07
C GLU A 34 2.82 3.42 -2.25
N LEU A 35 2.48 3.65 -0.98
CA LEU A 35 1.95 2.60 -0.12
C LEU A 35 0.63 2.06 -0.68
N GLU A 36 -0.23 2.95 -1.13
CA GLU A 36 -1.52 2.54 -1.69
C GLU A 36 -1.33 1.63 -2.89
N GLN A 37 -0.40 1.97 -3.76
CA GLN A 37 -0.12 1.15 -4.94
C GLN A 37 0.44 -0.21 -4.57
N MET A 38 1.31 -0.25 -3.58
CA MET A 38 1.88 -1.50 -3.12
C MET A 38 0.82 -2.42 -2.54
N ILE A 39 -0.08 -1.86 -1.76
CA ILE A 39 -1.17 -2.63 -1.17
C ILE A 39 -2.06 -3.19 -2.26
N LYS A 40 -2.41 -2.37 -3.23
CA LYS A 40 -3.25 -2.81 -4.34
C LYS A 40 -2.61 -3.95 -5.11
N LYS A 41 -1.32 -3.82 -5.41
CA LYS A 41 -0.60 -4.87 -6.13
C LYS A 41 -0.57 -6.17 -5.34
N ARG A 42 -0.36 -6.08 -4.04
CA ARG A 42 -0.30 -7.27 -3.21
C ARG A 42 -1.65 -7.98 -3.17
N ILE A 43 -2.72 -7.21 -3.06
CA ILE A 43 -4.06 -7.78 -3.02
C ILE A 43 -4.38 -8.46 -4.34
N VAL A 44 -4.08 -7.80 -5.45
CA VAL A 44 -4.35 -8.37 -6.77
C VAL A 44 -3.61 -9.70 -6.93
N ALA A 45 -2.34 -9.73 -6.51
CA ALA A 45 -1.54 -10.95 -6.63
C ALA A 45 -2.13 -12.07 -5.79
N PHE A 46 -2.56 -11.75 -4.57
CA PHE A 46 -3.13 -12.76 -3.68
C PHE A 46 -4.44 -13.31 -4.24
N GLU A 47 -5.29 -12.41 -4.72
CA GLU A 47 -6.60 -12.82 -5.24
C GLU A 47 -6.47 -13.64 -6.51
N LYS A 48 -5.44 -13.39 -7.28
CA LYS A 48 -5.20 -14.15 -8.49
C LYS A 48 -4.86 -15.61 -8.17
N GLU A 49 -4.16 -15.82 -7.07
CA GLU A 49 -3.76 -17.17 -6.69
C GLU A 49 -4.76 -17.87 -5.79
N ASN A 50 -5.47 -17.12 -4.97
CA ASN A 50 -6.31 -17.71 -3.92
C ASN A 50 -7.79 -17.39 -4.02
N GLY A 51 -8.16 -16.59 -5.02
CA GLY A 51 -9.54 -16.20 -5.17
C GLY A 51 -9.85 -14.89 -4.48
N LYS A 52 -10.99 -14.33 -4.81
CA LYS A 52 -11.38 -13.02 -4.33
C LYS A 52 -11.57 -12.99 -2.82
N ILE A 53 -11.03 -11.95 -2.20
CA ILE A 53 -11.20 -11.73 -0.78
C ILE A 53 -12.55 -11.07 -0.53
N GLU A 54 -13.33 -11.63 0.38
CA GLU A 54 -14.60 -11.02 0.77
C GLU A 54 -14.48 -10.48 2.17
N ILE A 55 -14.75 -9.19 2.31
CA ILE A 55 -14.67 -8.51 3.58
C ILE A 55 -16.08 -8.22 4.07
N ARG A 56 -16.32 -8.53 5.36
CA ARG A 56 -17.63 -8.30 5.97
C ARG A 56 -17.62 -7.13 6.91
#